data_5d83b3c70bb9b477fae11d071bfb4ad0
#
_entry.id   5d83b3c70bb9b477fae11d071bfb4ad0
#
_cell.length_a   1.000
_cell.length_b   1.000
_cell.length_c   1.000
_cell.angle_alpha   90.00
_cell.angle_beta   90.00
_cell.angle_gamma   90.00
#
_symmetry.space_group_name_H-M   'P 1'
#
loop_
_entity.id
_entity.type
_entity.pdbx_description
1 polymer ?
#
loop_
_entity_poly.entity_id
_entity_poly.type
_entity_poly.pdbx_seq_one_letter_code
_entity_poly.pdbx_strand_id
1 'polypeptide(L)'
;VLDLTGTSSVVTGGASGLGEATARLLAARGASVVIADLQDDKGKAVAESIRGAYVHTDVTDPDQVIEAITAAGELGPLRTLVCAAGIGWASRTVGRDGEFASAHDLGAFSKVIGINLIGTFNCIRLTATAMGKTPPVDDDGSRGAIVTLASIAAFDGQIGQAAYSASKGGIVGMTVPIARDLAAVGVRINCVAPGLFDTPIYGEGPAAEEFKDKLKRDVVFPKRLGRSEELASMVVELLTNSYANAEVVRVDGAARLQPK
;
A
#
# COMPACT_ATOMS: atom_id res chain seq x y z
N VAL A 1 -6.02 -18.75 11.52
CA VAL A 1 -5.23 -18.22 10.42
C VAL A 1 -6.09 -18.21 9.18
N LEU A 2 -6.18 -17.08 8.48
CA LEU A 2 -6.95 -16.97 7.22
C LEU A 2 -6.25 -17.80 6.13
N ASP A 3 -6.94 -18.80 5.60
CA ASP A 3 -6.49 -19.54 4.42
C ASP A 3 -6.79 -18.71 3.16
N LEU A 4 -5.79 -18.55 2.32
CA LEU A 4 -5.89 -17.80 1.07
C LEU A 4 -6.31 -18.67 -0.12
N THR A 5 -6.26 -20.00 0.04
CA THR A 5 -6.58 -20.94 -1.04
C THR A 5 -8.02 -20.79 -1.52
N GLY A 6 -8.21 -20.57 -2.81
CA GLY A 6 -9.52 -20.41 -3.43
C GLY A 6 -10.26 -19.11 -3.06
N THR A 7 -9.56 -18.16 -2.44
CA THR A 7 -10.08 -16.81 -2.16
C THR A 7 -9.62 -15.82 -3.21
N SER A 8 -10.20 -14.62 -3.21
CA SER A 8 -9.71 -13.53 -4.04
C SER A 8 -9.14 -12.37 -3.23
N SER A 9 -8.27 -11.62 -3.89
CA SER A 9 -7.53 -10.48 -3.35
C SER A 9 -7.56 -9.32 -4.32
N VAL A 10 -7.64 -8.09 -3.83
CA VAL A 10 -7.36 -6.87 -4.61
C VAL A 10 -6.05 -6.26 -4.15
N VAL A 11 -5.16 -5.94 -5.08
CA VAL A 11 -3.91 -5.23 -4.80
C VAL A 11 -3.88 -3.94 -5.62
N THR A 12 -4.08 -2.79 -4.96
CA THR A 12 -3.93 -1.49 -5.62
C THR A 12 -2.45 -1.12 -5.73
N GLY A 13 -2.04 -0.47 -6.82
CA GLY A 13 -0.62 -0.26 -7.10
C GLY A 13 0.14 -1.57 -7.37
N GLY A 14 -0.58 -2.58 -7.87
CA GLY A 14 -0.06 -3.94 -8.06
C GLY A 14 0.78 -4.15 -9.32
N ALA A 15 0.92 -3.15 -10.18
CA ALA A 15 1.65 -3.26 -11.44
C ALA A 15 3.18 -3.16 -11.26
N SER A 16 3.69 -2.80 -10.08
CA SER A 16 5.13 -2.66 -9.85
C SER A 16 5.52 -2.72 -8.36
N GLY A 17 6.80 -2.90 -8.10
CA GLY A 17 7.44 -2.73 -6.80
C GLY A 17 6.83 -3.55 -5.66
N LEU A 18 6.48 -2.89 -4.55
CA LEU A 18 5.97 -3.54 -3.34
C LEU A 18 4.60 -4.19 -3.56
N GLY A 19 3.72 -3.54 -4.35
CA GLY A 19 2.41 -4.05 -4.72
C GLY A 19 2.53 -5.31 -5.58
N GLU A 20 3.37 -5.28 -6.62
CA GLU A 20 3.62 -6.45 -7.47
C GLU A 20 4.17 -7.64 -6.68
N ALA A 21 5.21 -7.42 -5.87
CA ALA A 21 5.78 -8.50 -5.06
C ALA A 21 4.74 -9.12 -4.11
N THR A 22 3.87 -8.28 -3.53
CA THR A 22 2.78 -8.76 -2.67
C THR A 22 1.75 -9.55 -3.47
N ALA A 23 1.34 -9.08 -4.66
CA ALA A 23 0.41 -9.78 -5.52
C ALA A 23 0.93 -11.17 -5.93
N ARG A 24 2.21 -11.25 -6.30
CA ARG A 24 2.88 -12.52 -6.62
C ARG A 24 2.89 -13.48 -5.45
N LEU A 25 3.17 -13.00 -4.25
CA LEU A 25 3.19 -13.84 -3.06
C LEU A 25 1.78 -14.33 -2.67
N LEU A 26 0.75 -13.47 -2.78
CA LEU A 26 -0.65 -13.86 -2.57
C LEU A 26 -1.08 -14.95 -3.55
N ALA A 27 -0.75 -14.80 -4.84
CA ALA A 27 -1.03 -15.82 -5.84
C ALA A 27 -0.30 -17.13 -5.55
N ALA A 28 0.97 -17.08 -5.15
CA ALA A 28 1.75 -18.27 -4.75
C ALA A 28 1.19 -18.97 -3.50
N ARG A 29 0.39 -18.24 -2.69
CA ARG A 29 -0.33 -18.78 -1.51
C ARG A 29 -1.76 -19.22 -1.84
N GLY A 30 -2.13 -19.28 -3.13
CA GLY A 30 -3.40 -19.83 -3.61
C GLY A 30 -4.55 -18.84 -3.75
N ALA A 31 -4.31 -17.54 -3.57
CA ALA A 31 -5.31 -16.52 -3.85
C ALA A 31 -5.40 -16.19 -5.34
N SER A 32 -6.60 -15.93 -5.84
CA SER A 32 -6.82 -15.28 -7.14
C SER A 32 -6.68 -13.76 -6.96
N VAL A 33 -5.76 -13.12 -7.69
CA VAL A 33 -5.41 -11.71 -7.45
C VAL A 33 -5.88 -10.81 -8.57
N VAL A 34 -6.57 -9.73 -8.23
CA VAL A 34 -6.85 -8.60 -9.12
C VAL A 34 -5.79 -7.53 -8.91
N ILE A 35 -5.08 -7.19 -9.97
CA ILE A 35 -4.15 -6.08 -10.05
C ILE A 35 -4.95 -4.83 -10.41
N ALA A 36 -5.05 -3.88 -9.49
CA ALA A 36 -5.73 -2.60 -9.67
C ALA A 36 -4.69 -1.47 -9.78
N ASP A 37 -4.47 -0.94 -10.98
CA ASP A 37 -3.40 0.03 -11.25
C ASP A 37 -3.76 0.93 -12.45
N LEU A 38 -3.09 2.06 -12.57
CA LEU A 38 -3.18 2.97 -13.73
C LEU A 38 -2.28 2.52 -14.91
N GLN A 39 -1.28 1.67 -14.65
CA GLN A 39 -0.28 1.26 -15.64
C GLN A 39 -0.75 0.00 -16.39
N ASP A 40 -1.55 0.19 -17.44
CA ASP A 40 -2.23 -0.89 -18.18
C ASP A 40 -1.29 -2.02 -18.60
N ASP A 41 -0.22 -1.68 -19.33
CA ASP A 41 0.68 -2.69 -19.89
C ASP A 41 1.39 -3.52 -18.81
N LYS A 42 1.91 -2.84 -17.80
CA LYS A 42 2.57 -3.52 -16.68
C LYS A 42 1.59 -4.33 -15.83
N GLY A 43 0.42 -3.74 -15.53
CA GLY A 43 -0.60 -4.41 -14.74
C GLY A 43 -1.10 -5.68 -15.43
N LYS A 44 -1.35 -5.64 -16.74
CA LYS A 44 -1.72 -6.81 -17.55
C LYS A 44 -0.62 -7.88 -17.55
N ALA A 45 0.63 -7.48 -17.72
CA ALA A 45 1.77 -8.41 -17.70
C ALA A 45 1.93 -9.11 -16.32
N VAL A 46 1.79 -8.36 -15.22
CA VAL A 46 1.80 -8.95 -13.87
C VAL A 46 0.63 -9.91 -13.70
N ALA A 47 -0.59 -9.49 -14.02
CA ALA A 47 -1.80 -10.29 -13.88
C ALA A 47 -1.68 -11.61 -14.67
N GLU A 48 -1.24 -11.57 -15.93
CA GLU A 48 -1.01 -12.76 -16.75
C GLU A 48 0.00 -13.71 -16.10
N SER A 49 1.12 -13.18 -15.61
CA SER A 49 2.19 -13.97 -14.99
C SER A 49 1.77 -14.74 -13.74
N ILE A 50 0.75 -14.24 -13.02
CA ILE A 50 0.21 -14.86 -11.80
C ILE A 50 -1.15 -15.53 -12.03
N ARG A 51 -1.63 -15.60 -13.27
CA ARG A 51 -2.96 -16.10 -13.63
C ARG A 51 -4.10 -15.37 -12.89
N GLY A 52 -3.91 -14.07 -12.66
CA GLY A 52 -4.87 -13.15 -12.06
C GLY A 52 -5.61 -12.33 -13.10
N ALA A 53 -6.29 -11.29 -12.65
CA ALA A 53 -6.96 -10.31 -13.50
C ALA A 53 -6.34 -8.91 -13.34
N TYR A 54 -6.49 -8.07 -14.34
CA TYR A 54 -6.12 -6.66 -14.30
C TYR A 54 -7.36 -5.80 -14.49
N VAL A 55 -7.47 -4.75 -13.69
CA VAL A 55 -8.48 -3.70 -13.82
C VAL A 55 -7.79 -2.35 -13.77
N HIS A 56 -8.02 -1.51 -14.78
CA HIS A 56 -7.56 -0.12 -14.76
C HIS A 56 -8.24 0.61 -13.61
N THR A 57 -7.47 1.14 -12.66
CA THR A 57 -8.06 1.68 -11.44
C THR A 57 -7.34 2.93 -10.96
N ASP A 58 -8.02 4.07 -11.02
CA ASP A 58 -7.70 5.24 -10.20
C ASP A 58 -8.36 5.04 -8.83
N VAL A 59 -7.53 4.95 -7.78
CA VAL A 59 -8.03 4.75 -6.40
C VAL A 59 -8.88 5.89 -5.90
N THR A 60 -8.82 7.06 -6.53
CA THR A 60 -9.64 8.25 -6.19
C THR A 60 -11.04 8.18 -6.83
N ASP A 61 -11.25 7.29 -7.81
CA ASP A 61 -12.52 7.07 -8.47
C ASP A 61 -13.27 5.88 -7.82
N PRO A 62 -14.43 6.13 -7.17
CA PRO A 62 -15.18 5.05 -6.53
C PRO A 62 -15.67 3.97 -7.51
N ASP A 63 -16.05 4.35 -8.73
CA ASP A 63 -16.63 3.40 -9.68
C ASP A 63 -15.56 2.42 -10.18
N GLN A 64 -14.36 2.91 -10.50
CA GLN A 64 -13.24 2.05 -10.90
C GLN A 64 -12.79 1.11 -9.75
N VAL A 65 -12.83 1.57 -8.50
CA VAL A 65 -12.56 0.70 -7.34
C VAL A 65 -13.64 -0.37 -7.23
N ILE A 66 -14.91 -0.06 -7.47
CA ILE A 66 -16.02 -1.03 -7.47
C ILE A 66 -15.82 -2.06 -8.60
N GLU A 67 -15.36 -1.65 -9.78
CA GLU A 67 -15.03 -2.58 -10.87
C GLU A 67 -13.95 -3.59 -10.47
N ALA A 68 -12.87 -3.14 -9.83
CA ALA A 68 -11.83 -4.04 -9.33
C ALA A 68 -12.35 -5.01 -8.26
N ILE A 69 -13.21 -4.54 -7.36
CA ILE A 69 -13.86 -5.37 -6.34
C ILE A 69 -14.80 -6.41 -6.98
N THR A 70 -15.56 -6.00 -7.99
CA THR A 70 -16.47 -6.88 -8.71
C THR A 70 -15.70 -7.98 -9.44
N ALA A 71 -14.63 -7.63 -10.16
CA ALA A 71 -13.76 -8.60 -10.81
C ALA A 71 -13.15 -9.59 -9.80
N ALA A 72 -12.77 -9.13 -8.61
CA ALA A 72 -12.30 -10.02 -7.56
C ALA A 72 -13.39 -10.99 -7.09
N GLY A 73 -14.64 -10.50 -6.94
CA GLY A 73 -15.77 -11.33 -6.57
C GLY A 73 -16.08 -12.45 -7.57
N GLU A 74 -15.80 -12.24 -8.85
CA GLU A 74 -15.94 -13.25 -9.91
C GLU A 74 -14.89 -14.36 -9.84
N LEU A 75 -13.70 -14.05 -9.27
CA LEU A 75 -12.59 -15.00 -9.11
C LEU A 75 -12.72 -15.86 -7.84
N GLY A 76 -13.55 -15.45 -6.90
CA GLY A 76 -13.75 -16.15 -5.63
C GLY A 76 -14.21 -15.22 -4.52
N PRO A 77 -14.46 -15.74 -3.30
CA PRO A 77 -14.82 -14.90 -2.17
C PRO A 77 -13.70 -13.91 -1.84
N LEU A 78 -14.01 -12.62 -1.91
CA LEU A 78 -13.05 -11.54 -1.63
C LEU A 78 -12.67 -11.53 -0.14
N ARG A 79 -11.41 -11.81 0.18
CA ARG A 79 -10.90 -11.94 1.55
C ARG A 79 -9.80 -10.95 1.90
N THR A 80 -9.07 -10.44 0.91
CA THR A 80 -7.95 -9.56 1.21
C THR A 80 -7.88 -8.34 0.31
N LEU A 81 -7.44 -7.22 0.90
CA LEU A 81 -7.10 -5.99 0.20
C LEU A 81 -5.70 -5.54 0.61
N VAL A 82 -4.89 -5.18 -0.38
CA VAL A 82 -3.61 -4.50 -0.15
C VAL A 82 -3.64 -3.14 -0.82
N CYS A 83 -3.52 -2.08 -0.04
CA CYS A 83 -3.45 -0.71 -0.55
C CYS A 83 -1.98 -0.29 -0.72
N ALA A 84 -1.42 -0.52 -1.93
CA ALA A 84 -0.05 -0.13 -2.26
C ALA A 84 0.02 1.02 -3.29
N ALA A 85 -1.11 1.47 -3.84
CA ALA A 85 -1.14 2.63 -4.73
C ALA A 85 -0.73 3.91 -3.98
N GLY A 86 0.12 4.70 -4.62
CA GLY A 86 0.55 5.98 -4.06
C GLY A 86 1.66 6.63 -4.88
N ILE A 87 1.88 7.91 -4.64
CA ILE A 87 2.92 8.71 -5.27
C ILE A 87 3.87 9.30 -4.24
N GLY A 88 5.15 9.38 -4.59
CA GLY A 88 6.13 10.17 -3.86
C GLY A 88 6.06 11.65 -4.28
N TRP A 89 6.33 12.54 -3.35
CA TRP A 89 6.43 13.97 -3.62
C TRP A 89 7.37 14.65 -2.63
N ALA A 90 8.20 15.54 -3.14
CA ALA A 90 9.07 16.36 -2.30
C ALA A 90 9.11 17.80 -2.83
N SER A 91 8.67 18.74 -2.01
CA SER A 91 8.78 20.18 -2.26
C SER A 91 8.82 20.90 -0.91
N ARG A 92 9.70 21.90 -0.79
CA ARG A 92 9.82 22.68 0.46
C ARG A 92 8.54 23.45 0.73
N THR A 93 8.23 23.65 2.02
CA THR A 93 7.08 24.47 2.44
C THR A 93 7.22 25.91 1.97
N VAL A 94 8.43 26.43 1.97
CA VAL A 94 8.74 27.80 1.51
C VAL A 94 9.94 27.80 0.56
N GLY A 95 9.93 28.69 -0.41
CA GLY A 95 11.10 28.97 -1.24
C GLY A 95 12.20 29.71 -0.45
N ARG A 96 13.39 29.78 -1.03
CA ARG A 96 14.54 30.49 -0.40
C ARG A 96 14.56 31.99 -0.67
N ASP A 97 13.77 32.45 -1.63
CA ASP A 97 13.65 33.85 -2.05
C ASP A 97 12.72 34.68 -1.17
N GLY A 98 11.90 34.03 -0.33
CA GLY A 98 10.93 34.68 0.54
C GLY A 98 9.66 35.16 -0.18
N GLU A 99 9.47 34.79 -1.44
CA GLU A 99 8.33 35.20 -2.24
C GLU A 99 7.14 34.22 -2.06
N PHE A 100 5.92 34.72 -2.00
CA PHE A 100 4.72 33.87 -1.95
C PHE A 100 4.59 32.94 -3.15
N ALA A 101 5.07 33.35 -4.32
CA ALA A 101 5.03 32.56 -5.55
C ALA A 101 5.92 31.28 -5.48
N SER A 102 6.92 31.25 -4.59
CA SER A 102 7.80 30.10 -4.37
C SER A 102 7.36 29.20 -3.21
N ALA A 103 6.24 29.52 -2.56
CA ALA A 103 5.66 28.65 -1.55
C ALA A 103 5.19 27.33 -2.16
N HIS A 104 5.11 26.29 -1.32
CA HIS A 104 4.64 24.96 -1.77
C HIS A 104 3.31 25.06 -2.51
N ASP A 105 3.23 24.48 -3.70
CA ASP A 105 1.99 24.41 -4.48
C ASP A 105 0.92 23.61 -3.73
N LEU A 106 -0.16 24.27 -3.36
CA LEU A 106 -1.28 23.66 -2.65
C LEU A 106 -2.01 22.61 -3.52
N GLY A 107 -2.01 22.76 -4.85
CA GLY A 107 -2.56 21.78 -5.77
C GLY A 107 -1.77 20.45 -5.72
N ALA A 108 -0.43 20.55 -5.71
CA ALA A 108 0.44 19.36 -5.54
C ALA A 108 0.23 18.71 -4.17
N PHE A 109 0.13 19.50 -3.10
CA PHE A 109 -0.20 18.98 -1.77
C PHE A 109 -1.52 18.21 -1.78
N SER A 110 -2.58 18.83 -2.30
CA SER A 110 -3.92 18.23 -2.39
C SER A 110 -3.91 16.96 -3.23
N LYS A 111 -3.15 16.91 -4.34
CA LYS A 111 -3.00 15.72 -5.17
C LYS A 111 -2.39 14.54 -4.40
N VAL A 112 -1.32 14.79 -3.63
CA VAL A 112 -0.69 13.75 -2.82
C VAL A 112 -1.64 13.21 -1.75
N ILE A 113 -2.35 14.10 -1.06
CA ILE A 113 -3.37 13.70 -0.06
C ILE A 113 -4.51 12.95 -0.76
N GLY A 114 -4.98 13.42 -1.89
CA GLY A 114 -6.05 12.78 -2.68
C GLY A 114 -5.72 11.34 -3.03
N ILE A 115 -4.56 11.10 -3.62
CA ILE A 115 -4.17 9.76 -4.05
C ILE A 115 -3.81 8.87 -2.85
N ASN A 116 -2.85 9.32 -2.02
CA ASN A 116 -2.26 8.45 -1.01
C ASN A 116 -3.19 8.18 0.17
N LEU A 117 -3.97 9.17 0.61
CA LEU A 117 -4.80 9.06 1.81
C LEU A 117 -6.27 8.83 1.46
N ILE A 118 -6.88 9.72 0.68
CA ILE A 118 -8.30 9.61 0.34
C ILE A 118 -8.53 8.39 -0.56
N GLY A 119 -7.68 8.14 -1.55
CA GLY A 119 -7.75 6.96 -2.40
C GLY A 119 -7.60 5.65 -1.62
N THR A 120 -6.66 5.60 -0.66
CA THR A 120 -6.53 4.46 0.25
C THR A 120 -7.81 4.24 1.06
N PHE A 121 -8.37 5.29 1.66
CA PHE A 121 -9.63 5.19 2.40
C PHE A 121 -10.81 4.76 1.50
N ASN A 122 -10.85 5.25 0.25
CA ASN A 122 -11.86 4.85 -0.74
C ASN A 122 -11.81 3.34 -1.01
N CYS A 123 -10.61 2.79 -1.21
CA CYS A 123 -10.44 1.34 -1.38
C CYS A 123 -10.87 0.55 -0.14
N ILE A 124 -10.49 1.01 1.07
CA ILE A 124 -10.83 0.35 2.32
C ILE A 124 -12.35 0.28 2.50
N ARG A 125 -13.05 1.42 2.43
CA ARG A 125 -14.50 1.48 2.71
C ARG A 125 -15.32 0.61 1.75
N LEU A 126 -14.96 0.61 0.45
CA LEU A 126 -15.70 -0.15 -0.56
C LEU A 126 -15.41 -1.65 -0.46
N THR A 127 -14.13 -2.02 -0.29
CA THR A 127 -13.74 -3.43 -0.17
C THR A 127 -14.26 -4.06 1.12
N ALA A 128 -14.17 -3.36 2.25
CA ALA A 128 -14.72 -3.85 3.51
C ALA A 128 -16.25 -4.04 3.44
N THR A 129 -16.97 -3.16 2.72
CA THR A 129 -18.40 -3.32 2.45
C THR A 129 -18.69 -4.60 1.66
N ALA A 130 -17.87 -4.92 0.66
CA ALA A 130 -18.02 -6.16 -0.11
C ALA A 130 -17.68 -7.39 0.74
N MET A 131 -16.58 -7.36 1.50
CA MET A 131 -16.19 -8.44 2.42
C MET A 131 -17.28 -8.73 3.45
N GLY A 132 -17.93 -7.69 4.00
CA GLY A 132 -19.01 -7.82 4.98
C GLY A 132 -20.23 -8.62 4.49
N LYS A 133 -20.40 -8.75 3.17
CA LYS A 133 -21.47 -9.56 2.56
C LYS A 133 -21.09 -11.03 2.37
N THR A 134 -19.80 -11.38 2.52
CA THR A 134 -19.35 -12.76 2.37
C THR A 134 -19.65 -13.58 3.63
N PRO A 135 -19.86 -14.91 3.55
CA PRO A 135 -19.94 -15.76 4.74
C PRO A 135 -18.67 -15.67 5.59
N PRO A 136 -18.77 -15.76 6.92
CA PRO A 136 -17.58 -15.86 7.77
C PRO A 136 -16.79 -17.14 7.47
N VAL A 137 -15.49 -17.12 7.74
CA VAL A 137 -14.57 -18.25 7.49
C VAL A 137 -14.27 -19.07 8.75
N ASP A 138 -14.65 -18.56 9.92
CA ASP A 138 -14.42 -19.17 11.22
C ASP A 138 -15.51 -18.80 12.24
N ASP A 139 -15.43 -19.42 13.44
CA ASP A 139 -16.38 -19.20 14.54
C ASP A 139 -16.25 -17.81 15.18
N ASP A 140 -15.11 -17.11 14.95
CA ASP A 140 -14.94 -15.72 15.39
C ASP A 140 -15.66 -14.72 14.48
N GLY A 141 -16.25 -15.18 13.39
CA GLY A 141 -16.98 -14.36 12.42
C GLY A 141 -16.08 -13.62 11.42
N SER A 142 -14.83 -14.05 11.26
CA SER A 142 -13.85 -13.42 10.34
C SER A 142 -14.33 -13.49 8.90
N ARG A 143 -14.22 -12.36 8.18
CA ARG A 143 -14.59 -12.26 6.76
C ARG A 143 -13.45 -11.83 5.87
N GLY A 144 -12.44 -11.18 6.40
CA GLY A 144 -11.29 -10.75 5.61
C GLY A 144 -10.28 -9.90 6.38
N ALA A 145 -9.25 -9.48 5.66
CA ALA A 145 -8.19 -8.64 6.21
C ALA A 145 -7.68 -7.62 5.17
N ILE A 146 -7.30 -6.46 5.66
CA ILE A 146 -6.77 -5.35 4.87
C ILE A 146 -5.37 -4.99 5.37
N VAL A 147 -4.44 -4.73 4.44
CA VAL A 147 -3.15 -4.14 4.77
C VAL A 147 -2.94 -2.89 3.93
N THR A 148 -2.61 -1.80 4.60
CA THR A 148 -2.26 -0.52 3.97
C THR A 148 -0.75 -0.28 4.01
N LEU A 149 -0.20 0.40 2.99
CA LEU A 149 1.19 0.81 2.99
C LEU A 149 1.33 2.30 3.34
N ALA A 150 1.82 2.56 4.55
CA ALA A 150 2.28 3.88 4.95
C ALA A 150 3.72 4.15 4.43
N SER A 151 4.60 4.64 5.27
CA SER A 151 6.04 4.85 5.06
C SER A 151 6.70 5.19 6.39
N ILE A 152 8.00 4.96 6.53
CA ILE A 152 8.77 5.54 7.63
C ILE A 152 8.71 7.08 7.62
N ALA A 153 8.44 7.71 6.48
CA ALA A 153 8.20 9.15 6.38
C ALA A 153 6.97 9.64 7.16
N ALA A 154 6.08 8.74 7.59
CA ALA A 154 5.01 9.06 8.54
C ALA A 154 5.54 9.45 9.93
N PHE A 155 6.74 9.03 10.27
CA PHE A 155 7.39 9.22 11.58
C PHE A 155 8.64 10.12 11.48
N ASP A 156 9.46 9.89 10.47
CA ASP A 156 10.79 10.50 10.30
C ASP A 156 10.87 11.29 8.98
N GLY A 157 9.87 12.13 8.66
CA GLY A 157 9.80 12.86 7.39
C GLY A 157 11.01 13.77 7.14
N GLN A 158 11.48 13.82 5.90
CA GLN A 158 12.61 14.64 5.45
C GLN A 158 12.18 16.02 4.98
N ILE A 159 13.14 16.91 4.78
CA ILE A 159 12.91 18.23 4.17
C ILE A 159 12.19 18.05 2.82
N GLY A 160 11.08 18.76 2.64
CA GLY A 160 10.26 18.70 1.43
C GLY A 160 9.16 17.65 1.46
N GLN A 161 9.09 16.76 2.43
CA GLN A 161 8.11 15.67 2.47
C GLN A 161 6.81 16.02 3.20
N ALA A 162 6.48 17.29 3.42
CA ALA A 162 5.29 17.69 4.20
C ALA A 162 4.00 17.00 3.68
N ALA A 163 3.70 17.08 2.38
CA ALA A 163 2.52 16.44 1.79
C ALA A 163 2.59 14.92 1.88
N TYR A 164 3.74 14.33 1.55
CA TYR A 164 3.94 12.88 1.59
C TYR A 164 3.82 12.34 3.03
N SER A 165 4.54 12.96 3.97
CA SER A 165 4.48 12.58 5.39
C SER A 165 3.09 12.76 5.99
N ALA A 166 2.37 13.84 5.64
CA ALA A 166 0.98 14.03 6.06
C ALA A 166 0.08 12.91 5.53
N SER A 167 0.20 12.55 4.25
CA SER A 167 -0.58 11.47 3.67
C SER A 167 -0.31 10.12 4.34
N LYS A 168 0.97 9.79 4.58
CA LYS A 168 1.37 8.52 5.20
C LYS A 168 1.13 8.49 6.70
N GLY A 169 1.25 9.63 7.39
CA GLY A 169 0.82 9.81 8.78
C GLY A 169 -0.69 9.66 8.95
N GLY A 170 -1.48 10.14 7.98
CA GLY A 170 -2.93 9.94 7.93
C GLY A 170 -3.31 8.46 7.83
N ILE A 171 -2.59 7.67 7.02
CA ILE A 171 -2.80 6.20 6.93
C ILE A 171 -2.54 5.55 8.29
N VAL A 172 -1.45 5.90 8.97
CA VAL A 172 -1.17 5.42 10.33
C VAL A 172 -2.29 5.80 11.29
N GLY A 173 -2.69 7.08 11.30
CA GLY A 173 -3.70 7.60 12.21
C GLY A 173 -5.09 6.99 12.04
N MET A 174 -5.48 6.62 10.80
CA MET A 174 -6.79 6.01 10.54
C MET A 174 -6.83 4.50 10.82
N THR A 175 -5.71 3.82 11.04
CA THR A 175 -5.67 2.36 11.20
C THR A 175 -6.50 1.89 12.39
N VAL A 176 -6.31 2.46 13.58
CA VAL A 176 -7.04 2.06 14.79
C VAL A 176 -8.55 2.35 14.71
N PRO A 177 -9.01 3.57 14.35
CA PRO A 177 -10.46 3.82 14.27
C PRO A 177 -11.13 2.93 13.22
N ILE A 178 -10.51 2.70 12.05
CA ILE A 178 -11.08 1.80 11.04
C ILE A 178 -11.14 0.35 11.56
N ALA A 179 -10.11 -0.14 12.26
CA ALA A 179 -10.16 -1.48 12.85
C ALA A 179 -11.34 -1.66 13.81
N ARG A 180 -11.66 -0.62 14.58
CA ARG A 180 -12.82 -0.60 15.48
C ARG A 180 -14.15 -0.62 14.73
N ASP A 181 -14.26 0.17 13.66
CA ASP A 181 -15.45 0.20 12.80
C ASP A 181 -15.67 -1.16 12.10
N LEU A 182 -14.60 -1.75 11.57
CA LEU A 182 -14.64 -2.99 10.80
C LEU A 182 -14.86 -4.25 11.67
N ALA A 183 -14.67 -4.17 12.97
CA ALA A 183 -14.97 -5.27 13.89
C ALA A 183 -16.43 -5.73 13.78
N ALA A 184 -17.38 -4.81 13.54
CA ALA A 184 -18.78 -5.12 13.35
C ALA A 184 -19.07 -6.00 12.12
N VAL A 185 -18.18 -6.02 11.14
CA VAL A 185 -18.31 -6.80 9.89
C VAL A 185 -17.27 -7.92 9.78
N GLY A 186 -16.48 -8.17 10.84
CA GLY A 186 -15.50 -9.25 10.88
C GLY A 186 -14.30 -9.05 9.96
N VAL A 187 -13.88 -7.81 9.73
CA VAL A 187 -12.72 -7.48 8.88
C VAL A 187 -11.64 -6.81 9.73
N ARG A 188 -10.40 -7.31 9.60
CA ARG A 188 -9.21 -6.74 10.25
C ARG A 188 -8.50 -5.76 9.33
N ILE A 189 -7.79 -4.81 9.91
CA ILE A 189 -6.91 -3.91 9.16
C ILE A 189 -5.59 -3.70 9.90
N ASN A 190 -4.49 -3.77 9.16
CA ASN A 190 -3.16 -3.44 9.65
C ASN A 190 -2.45 -2.49 8.68
N CYS A 191 -1.40 -1.87 9.13
CA CYS A 191 -0.58 -0.96 8.35
C CYS A 191 0.88 -1.42 8.37
N VAL A 192 1.53 -1.43 7.22
CA VAL A 192 2.98 -1.58 7.13
C VAL A 192 3.57 -0.22 6.78
N ALA A 193 4.63 0.16 7.47
CA ALA A 193 5.43 1.35 7.18
C ALA A 193 6.78 0.92 6.58
N PRO A 194 6.90 0.86 5.24
CA PRO A 194 8.14 0.50 4.57
C PRO A 194 9.24 1.53 4.82
N GLY A 195 10.47 1.04 4.98
CA GLY A 195 11.67 1.83 4.89
C GLY A 195 12.14 2.05 3.45
N LEU A 196 13.41 1.88 3.24
CA LEU A 196 14.08 2.07 1.96
C LEU A 196 14.18 0.72 1.23
N PHE A 197 13.35 0.54 0.21
CA PHE A 197 13.26 -0.68 -0.59
C PHE A 197 13.76 -0.43 -2.02
N ASP A 198 14.42 -1.43 -2.61
CA ASP A 198 14.82 -1.39 -4.02
C ASP A 198 13.59 -1.60 -4.90
N THR A 199 13.09 -0.51 -5.45
CA THR A 199 11.87 -0.47 -6.25
C THR A 199 12.03 0.49 -7.44
N PRO A 200 11.22 0.34 -8.50
CA PRO A 200 11.25 1.23 -9.66
C PRO A 200 10.96 2.71 -9.36
N ILE A 201 10.50 3.05 -8.17
CA ILE A 201 10.22 4.44 -7.77
C ILE A 201 11.45 5.36 -7.84
N TYR A 202 12.65 4.79 -7.74
CA TYR A 202 13.90 5.55 -7.85
C TYR A 202 14.39 5.73 -9.29
N GLY A 203 13.68 5.15 -10.27
CA GLY A 203 14.08 5.14 -11.67
C GLY A 203 15.16 4.10 -11.98
N GLU A 204 15.76 4.23 -13.18
CA GLU A 204 16.78 3.32 -13.70
C GLU A 204 18.02 4.09 -14.17
N GLY A 205 19.14 3.38 -14.29
CA GLY A 205 20.39 3.91 -14.79
C GLY A 205 21.35 4.42 -13.71
N PRO A 206 22.55 4.92 -14.10
CA PRO A 206 23.65 5.22 -13.18
C PRO A 206 23.30 6.24 -12.08
N ALA A 207 22.49 7.25 -12.38
CA ALA A 207 22.07 8.25 -11.40
C ALA A 207 21.13 7.65 -10.33
N ALA A 208 20.25 6.72 -10.72
CA ALA A 208 19.39 6.00 -9.80
C ALA A 208 20.21 5.09 -8.87
N GLU A 209 21.19 4.40 -9.40
CA GLU A 209 22.09 3.55 -8.59
C GLU A 209 22.92 4.37 -7.59
N GLU A 210 23.47 5.50 -8.01
CA GLU A 210 24.17 6.42 -7.09
C GLU A 210 23.24 6.92 -5.97
N PHE A 211 21.99 7.22 -6.31
CA PHE A 211 20.98 7.62 -5.32
C PHE A 211 20.65 6.48 -4.35
N LYS A 212 20.44 5.27 -4.85
CA LYS A 212 20.22 4.07 -4.04
C LYS A 212 21.41 3.80 -3.10
N ASP A 213 22.64 4.00 -3.55
CA ASP A 213 23.84 3.86 -2.72
C ASP A 213 23.90 4.90 -1.59
N LYS A 214 23.41 6.10 -1.83
CA LYS A 214 23.24 7.10 -0.77
C LYS A 214 22.21 6.67 0.27
N LEU A 215 21.06 6.15 -0.19
CA LEU A 215 19.97 5.68 0.68
C LEU A 215 20.39 4.50 1.57
N LYS A 216 21.24 3.59 1.07
CA LYS A 216 21.76 2.44 1.85
C LYS A 216 22.47 2.86 3.14
N ARG A 217 23.00 4.10 3.19
CA ARG A 217 23.72 4.61 4.37
C ARG A 217 22.82 4.79 5.58
N ASP A 218 21.53 5.03 5.37
CA ASP A 218 20.56 5.24 6.45
C ASP A 218 20.03 3.91 7.01
N VAL A 219 20.24 2.78 6.31
CA VAL A 219 19.86 1.46 6.80
C VAL A 219 20.90 0.94 7.78
N VAL A 220 20.45 0.52 8.97
CA VAL A 220 21.36 0.02 10.02
C VAL A 220 21.78 -1.41 9.73
N PHE A 221 20.83 -2.33 9.57
CA PHE A 221 21.10 -3.73 9.24
C PHE A 221 19.82 -4.40 8.66
N PRO A 222 20.01 -5.21 7.58
CA PRO A 222 21.22 -5.43 6.78
C PRO A 222 21.58 -4.18 5.98
N LYS A 223 22.89 -3.97 5.70
CA LYS A 223 23.42 -2.73 5.09
C LYS A 223 23.14 -2.69 3.58
N ARG A 224 21.87 -2.70 3.22
CA ARG A 224 21.32 -2.65 1.86
C ARG A 224 19.89 -2.13 1.87
N LEU A 225 19.35 -1.81 0.71
CA LEU A 225 17.91 -1.60 0.56
C LEU A 225 17.15 -2.91 0.80
N GLY A 226 15.94 -2.82 1.31
CA GLY A 226 15.02 -3.95 1.43
C GLY A 226 14.66 -4.50 0.05
N ARG A 227 14.39 -5.79 -0.03
CA ARG A 227 13.82 -6.44 -1.21
C ARG A 227 12.30 -6.44 -1.10
N SER A 228 11.61 -6.24 -2.21
CA SER A 228 10.13 -6.17 -2.21
C SER A 228 9.47 -7.41 -1.62
N GLU A 229 10.09 -8.59 -1.78
CA GLU A 229 9.60 -9.86 -1.23
C GLU A 229 9.68 -9.90 0.30
N GLU A 230 10.63 -9.19 0.92
CA GLU A 230 10.74 -9.10 2.38
C GLU A 230 9.57 -8.32 2.98
N LEU A 231 9.11 -7.27 2.28
CA LEU A 231 7.89 -6.56 2.67
C LEU A 231 6.65 -7.40 2.41
N ALA A 232 6.56 -8.03 1.23
CA ALA A 232 5.43 -8.88 0.86
C ALA A 232 5.19 -9.99 1.89
N SER A 233 6.26 -10.58 2.44
CA SER A 233 6.18 -11.57 3.51
C SER A 233 5.48 -11.02 4.76
N MET A 234 5.83 -9.80 5.20
CA MET A 234 5.17 -9.16 6.34
C MET A 234 3.70 -8.81 6.04
N VAL A 235 3.41 -8.33 4.83
CA VAL A 235 2.03 -8.04 4.41
C VAL A 235 1.17 -9.30 4.47
N VAL A 236 1.65 -10.42 3.93
CA VAL A 236 0.92 -11.69 3.96
C VAL A 236 0.75 -12.21 5.39
N GLU A 237 1.76 -12.09 6.25
CA GLU A 237 1.63 -12.44 7.68
C GLU A 237 0.49 -11.65 8.34
N LEU A 238 0.44 -10.32 8.15
CA LEU A 238 -0.62 -9.49 8.73
C LEU A 238 -2.01 -9.77 8.14
N LEU A 239 -2.10 -10.22 6.89
CA LEU A 239 -3.36 -10.66 6.29
C LEU A 239 -3.84 -11.98 6.88
N THR A 240 -2.93 -12.93 7.11
CA THR A 240 -3.29 -14.31 7.50
C THR A 240 -3.35 -14.52 9.00
N ASN A 241 -2.58 -13.78 9.81
CA ASN A 241 -2.59 -13.88 11.26
C ASN A 241 -3.88 -13.30 11.84
N SER A 242 -4.77 -14.16 12.34
CA SER A 242 -6.11 -13.78 12.79
C SER A 242 -6.12 -12.87 14.05
N TYR A 243 -5.02 -12.82 14.81
CA TYR A 243 -4.94 -11.98 16.01
C TYR A 243 -4.23 -10.64 15.80
N ALA A 244 -3.59 -10.44 14.63
CA ALA A 244 -3.00 -9.16 14.24
C ALA A 244 -4.09 -8.21 13.72
N ASN A 245 -4.41 -7.17 14.47
CA ASN A 245 -5.42 -6.15 14.09
C ASN A 245 -5.02 -4.79 14.66
N ALA A 246 -5.20 -3.75 13.86
CA ALA A 246 -4.87 -2.35 14.20
C ALA A 246 -3.36 -2.06 14.40
N GLU A 247 -2.47 -2.95 13.99
CA GLU A 247 -1.04 -2.77 14.14
C GLU A 247 -0.43 -1.90 13.04
N VAL A 248 0.64 -1.17 13.42
CA VAL A 248 1.49 -0.43 12.49
C VAL A 248 2.91 -0.97 12.59
N VAL A 249 3.31 -1.76 11.61
CA VAL A 249 4.60 -2.46 11.60
C VAL A 249 5.59 -1.76 10.68
N ARG A 250 6.72 -1.29 11.25
CA ARG A 250 7.84 -0.77 10.46
C ARG A 250 8.68 -1.92 9.92
N VAL A 251 8.92 -1.93 8.60
CA VAL A 251 9.83 -2.87 7.93
C VAL A 251 10.89 -2.03 7.23
N ASP A 252 11.98 -1.74 7.92
CA ASP A 252 12.88 -0.63 7.53
C ASP A 252 14.38 -0.86 7.81
N GLY A 253 14.78 -2.05 8.25
CA GLY A 253 16.18 -2.31 8.60
C GLY A 253 16.74 -1.37 9.68
N ALA A 254 15.88 -0.91 10.59
CA ALA A 254 16.15 0.07 11.63
C ALA A 254 16.55 1.47 11.09
N ALA A 255 16.21 1.78 9.83
CA ALA A 255 16.47 3.11 9.26
C ALA A 255 15.71 4.20 10.03
N ARG A 256 16.36 5.34 10.18
CA ARG A 256 15.75 6.61 10.62
C ARG A 256 16.17 7.66 9.62
N LEU A 257 15.20 8.24 8.92
CA LEU A 257 15.50 9.21 7.88
C LEU A 257 16.17 10.45 8.49
N GLN A 258 17.28 10.84 7.90
CA GLN A 258 17.96 12.08 8.26
C GLN A 258 17.20 13.27 7.68
N PRO A 259 17.31 14.49 8.25
CA PRO A 259 16.52 15.65 7.82
C PRO A 259 16.71 16.03 6.35
N LYS A 260 17.77 15.60 5.70
CA LYS A 260 18.17 15.98 4.32
C LYS A 260 18.57 14.79 3.47
#